data_dc6388e9292cf2f767be8acecf268ab4
#
_entry.id   dc6388e9292cf2f767be8acecf268ab4
#
_cell.length_a   1.000
_cell.length_b   1.000
_cell.length_c   1.000
_cell.angle_alpha   90.00
_cell.angle_beta   90.00
_cell.angle_gamma   90.00
#
_symmetry.space_group_name_H-M   'P 1'
#
loop_
_entity.id
_entity.type
_entity.pdbx_description
1 polymer ?
#
loop_
_entity_poly.entity_id
_entity_poly.type
_entity_poly.pdbx_seq_one_letter_code
_entity_poly.pdbx_strand_id
1 'polypeptide(L)'
;MTDTRTVADSEARSHTRPQGTGILGHPRGLVYLCASEGWERFSYFGMQSLLVLYLTHYLLQPEHVGKAVGFAVVRRAIEAVTGPLSTAALASQVFGLYAGLVYLTPLLGGLVADRWLNRTLTVTVGAMLMAAGHFLMAFEATFLLAIALLLVGVGCFKGNIASQVGQLYAADDPRRAQAYQIFQLAIALAVIAAPLISGTLGEKVGWHWGFGAAGVGMLVGLATYLAGRKWLPSAGPSDRANAENARRLTRSERRTVLALVALLPVLGATQVGNQQMFNAFLVWGEANFELQLAGFAMPVTWLLSADAAIAVV
;
A
#
# COMPACT_ATOMS: atom_id res chain seq x y z
N MET A 1 32.98 -1.92 46.26
CA MET A 1 32.65 -2.91 45.24
C MET A 1 31.13 -2.95 45.13
N THR A 2 30.58 -2.00 44.37
CA THR A 2 29.14 -1.83 44.18
C THR A 2 28.68 -2.73 43.03
N ASP A 3 27.66 -3.48 43.33
CA ASP A 3 27.11 -4.60 42.56
C ASP A 3 26.64 -4.21 41.16
N THR A 4 27.49 -4.40 40.16
CA THR A 4 27.20 -4.18 38.74
C THR A 4 26.25 -5.24 38.15
N ARG A 5 25.92 -6.31 38.87
CA ARG A 5 24.99 -7.36 38.45
C ARG A 5 23.52 -6.94 38.55
N THR A 6 23.18 -6.08 39.51
CA THR A 6 21.78 -5.65 39.72
C THR A 6 21.28 -4.68 38.64
N VAL A 7 22.16 -3.90 38.02
CA VAL A 7 21.79 -2.96 36.96
C VAL A 7 21.57 -3.71 35.64
N ALA A 8 22.43 -4.68 35.28
CA ALA A 8 22.27 -5.51 34.07
C ALA A 8 21.00 -6.38 34.11
N ASP A 9 20.66 -6.93 35.30
CA ASP A 9 19.43 -7.73 35.50
C ASP A 9 18.15 -6.85 35.45
N SER A 10 18.22 -5.57 35.83
CA SER A 10 17.08 -4.66 35.72
C SER A 10 16.83 -4.20 34.29
N GLU A 11 17.88 -4.01 33.52
CA GLU A 11 17.78 -3.66 32.08
C GLU A 11 17.29 -4.85 31.24
N ALA A 12 17.73 -6.08 31.52
CA ALA A 12 17.24 -7.29 30.85
C ALA A 12 15.74 -7.56 31.12
N ARG A 13 15.22 -7.18 32.30
CA ARG A 13 13.79 -7.33 32.64
C ARG A 13 12.87 -6.26 32.06
N SER A 14 13.38 -5.14 31.56
CA SER A 14 12.56 -4.07 30.99
C SER A 14 12.09 -4.36 29.56
N HIS A 15 12.68 -5.35 28.85
CA HIS A 15 12.38 -5.66 27.45
C HIS A 15 11.36 -6.79 27.23
N THR A 16 10.93 -7.49 28.29
CA THR A 16 9.93 -8.55 28.16
C THR A 16 8.70 -8.27 29.03
N ARG A 17 7.83 -7.36 28.61
CA ARG A 17 6.43 -7.48 29.02
C ARG A 17 5.90 -8.76 28.37
N PRO A 18 5.40 -9.76 29.15
CA PRO A 18 4.65 -10.86 28.57
C PRO A 18 3.41 -10.23 27.94
N GLN A 19 3.43 -10.06 26.61
CA GLN A 19 2.23 -9.70 25.87
C GLN A 19 1.29 -10.88 26.08
N GLY A 20 0.17 -10.65 26.80
CA GLY A 20 -0.78 -11.66 27.18
C GLY A 20 -1.13 -12.58 26.01
N THR A 21 -1.38 -13.85 26.33
CA THR A 21 -1.71 -14.92 25.39
C THR A 21 -2.62 -14.42 24.28
N GLY A 22 -2.05 -14.28 23.09
CA GLY A 22 -2.75 -13.80 21.89
C GLY A 22 -3.57 -14.91 21.25
N ILE A 23 -4.10 -14.64 20.09
CA ILE A 23 -4.84 -15.60 19.25
C ILE A 23 -3.80 -16.52 18.59
N LEU A 24 -4.02 -17.83 18.64
CA LEU A 24 -3.15 -18.86 18.01
C LEU A 24 -1.66 -18.78 18.44
N GLY A 25 -1.38 -18.38 19.67
CA GLY A 25 0.00 -18.30 20.19
C GLY A 25 0.77 -17.05 19.76
N HIS A 26 0.15 -16.13 19.01
CA HIS A 26 0.76 -14.88 18.58
C HIS A 26 0.31 -13.68 19.44
N PRO A 27 1.13 -12.60 19.55
CA PRO A 27 0.73 -11.38 20.24
C PRO A 27 -0.56 -10.79 19.66
N ARG A 28 -1.43 -10.22 20.49
CA ARG A 28 -2.68 -9.58 20.05
C ARG A 28 -2.46 -8.49 18.99
N GLY A 29 -1.36 -7.76 19.08
CA GLY A 29 -1.00 -6.74 18.11
C GLY A 29 -0.92 -7.25 16.67
N LEU A 30 -0.54 -8.52 16.45
CA LEU A 30 -0.47 -9.12 15.11
C LEU A 30 -1.84 -9.09 14.41
N VAL A 31 -2.91 -9.46 15.12
CA VAL A 31 -4.27 -9.50 14.53
C VAL A 31 -4.68 -8.12 14.04
N TYR A 32 -4.43 -7.08 14.85
CA TYR A 32 -4.75 -5.71 14.45
C TYR A 32 -3.90 -5.22 13.27
N LEU A 33 -2.61 -5.57 13.24
CA LEU A 33 -1.74 -5.21 12.11
C LEU A 33 -2.15 -5.94 10.83
N CYS A 34 -2.42 -7.24 10.90
CA CYS A 34 -2.87 -8.03 9.74
C CYS A 34 -4.22 -7.55 9.22
N ALA A 35 -5.19 -7.27 10.11
CA ALA A 35 -6.49 -6.77 9.69
C ALA A 35 -6.40 -5.36 9.11
N SER A 36 -5.58 -4.47 9.69
CA SER A 36 -5.37 -3.12 9.15
C SER A 36 -4.69 -3.14 7.79
N GLU A 37 -3.68 -4.01 7.61
CA GLU A 37 -3.05 -4.22 6.30
C GLU A 37 -4.03 -4.79 5.29
N GLY A 38 -4.81 -5.82 5.67
CA GLY A 38 -5.81 -6.40 4.79
C GLY A 38 -6.81 -5.35 4.27
N TRP A 39 -7.32 -4.49 5.12
CA TRP A 39 -8.22 -3.40 4.73
C TRP A 39 -7.53 -2.33 3.87
N GLU A 40 -6.28 -1.99 4.18
CA GLU A 40 -5.51 -1.08 3.35
C GLU A 40 -5.24 -1.69 1.97
N ARG A 41 -4.86 -2.97 1.90
CA ARG A 41 -4.69 -3.68 0.63
C ARG A 41 -6.00 -3.77 -0.16
N PHE A 42 -7.12 -4.02 0.51
CA PHE A 42 -8.45 -3.95 -0.12
C PHE A 42 -8.68 -2.59 -0.77
N SER A 43 -8.41 -1.50 -0.07
CA SER A 43 -8.56 -0.13 -0.60
C SER A 43 -7.62 0.12 -1.78
N TYR A 44 -6.37 -0.27 -1.65
CA TYR A 44 -5.34 -0.09 -2.67
C TYR A 44 -5.68 -0.86 -3.96
N PHE A 45 -5.95 -2.17 -3.85
CA PHE A 45 -6.26 -3.00 -5.02
C PHE A 45 -7.64 -2.70 -5.59
N GLY A 46 -8.60 -2.29 -4.77
CA GLY A 46 -9.91 -1.82 -5.23
C GLY A 46 -9.79 -0.59 -6.12
N MET A 47 -9.01 0.41 -5.71
CA MET A 47 -8.73 1.60 -6.52
C MET A 47 -7.88 1.24 -7.75
N GLN A 48 -6.84 0.44 -7.58
CA GLN A 48 -5.91 0.10 -8.67
C GLN A 48 -6.60 -0.67 -9.79
N SER A 49 -7.53 -1.57 -9.47
CA SER A 49 -8.32 -2.32 -10.46
C SER A 49 -9.23 -1.44 -11.31
N LEU A 50 -9.66 -0.29 -10.79
CA LEU A 50 -10.53 0.64 -11.48
C LEU A 50 -9.80 1.75 -12.20
N LEU A 51 -8.57 2.09 -11.79
CA LEU A 51 -7.91 3.34 -12.19
C LEU A 51 -7.77 3.49 -13.71
N VAL A 52 -7.26 2.45 -14.40
CA VAL A 52 -7.06 2.54 -15.85
C VAL A 52 -8.38 2.58 -16.61
N LEU A 53 -9.38 1.83 -16.16
CA LEU A 53 -10.72 1.81 -16.77
C LEU A 53 -11.43 3.15 -16.56
N TYR A 54 -11.39 3.69 -15.34
CA TYR A 54 -11.91 5.02 -15.02
C TYR A 54 -11.26 6.12 -15.87
N LEU A 55 -9.94 6.08 -16.03
CA LEU A 55 -9.23 7.02 -16.90
C LEU A 55 -9.68 6.88 -18.35
N THR A 56 -9.74 5.64 -18.87
CA THR A 56 -10.05 5.39 -20.28
C THR A 56 -11.50 5.69 -20.62
N HIS A 57 -12.44 5.26 -19.78
CA HIS A 57 -13.88 5.33 -20.11
C HIS A 57 -14.60 6.55 -19.54
N TYR A 58 -13.96 7.29 -18.63
CA TYR A 58 -14.62 8.40 -17.97
C TYR A 58 -13.77 9.67 -17.92
N LEU A 59 -12.71 9.73 -17.13
CA LEU A 59 -12.02 10.99 -16.83
C LEU A 59 -11.37 11.63 -18.06
N LEU A 60 -10.79 10.83 -18.96
CA LEU A 60 -10.10 11.34 -20.16
C LEU A 60 -11.03 11.55 -21.35
N GLN A 61 -12.33 11.33 -21.19
CA GLN A 61 -13.31 11.66 -22.22
C GLN A 61 -13.45 13.19 -22.38
N PRO A 62 -13.79 13.69 -23.56
CA PRO A 62 -13.85 15.13 -23.84
C PRO A 62 -14.73 15.93 -22.87
N GLU A 63 -15.82 15.31 -22.36
CA GLU A 63 -16.80 15.93 -21.48
C GLU A 63 -16.29 16.07 -20.03
N HIS A 64 -15.28 15.30 -19.64
CA HIS A 64 -14.81 15.17 -18.26
C HIS A 64 -13.39 15.71 -18.06
N VAL A 65 -12.49 15.53 -19.04
CA VAL A 65 -11.07 15.84 -18.89
C VAL A 65 -10.81 17.31 -18.54
N GLY A 66 -11.63 18.22 -19.03
CA GLY A 66 -11.53 19.66 -18.71
C GLY A 66 -11.84 20.02 -17.26
N LYS A 67 -12.56 19.14 -16.53
CA LYS A 67 -12.94 19.35 -15.14
C LYS A 67 -11.83 18.95 -14.15
N ALA A 68 -10.91 18.07 -14.56
CA ALA A 68 -9.80 17.62 -13.72
C ALA A 68 -8.75 18.73 -13.58
N VAL A 69 -8.75 19.41 -12.43
CA VAL A 69 -7.88 20.57 -12.19
C VAL A 69 -6.40 20.18 -12.31
N GLY A 70 -5.66 20.92 -13.16
CA GLY A 70 -4.23 20.70 -13.38
C GLY A 70 -3.88 19.54 -14.34
N PHE A 71 -4.83 18.70 -14.74
CA PHE A 71 -4.55 17.52 -15.58
C PHE A 71 -3.93 17.90 -16.93
N ALA A 72 -4.32 19.02 -17.53
CA ALA A 72 -3.73 19.52 -18.77
C ALA A 72 -2.20 19.77 -18.66
N VAL A 73 -1.69 20.09 -17.49
CA VAL A 73 -0.24 20.24 -17.26
C VAL A 73 0.44 18.87 -17.25
N VAL A 74 -0.15 17.91 -16.54
CA VAL A 74 0.35 16.53 -16.48
C VAL A 74 0.37 15.90 -17.88
N ARG A 75 -0.72 16.05 -18.65
CA ARG A 75 -0.81 15.58 -20.03
C ARG A 75 0.30 16.16 -20.89
N ARG A 76 0.49 17.48 -20.87
CA ARG A 76 1.57 18.14 -21.64
C ARG A 76 2.95 17.65 -21.24
N ALA A 77 3.20 17.43 -19.95
CA ALA A 77 4.49 16.91 -19.47
C ALA A 77 4.75 15.49 -19.97
N ILE A 78 3.74 14.63 -19.99
CA ILE A 78 3.85 13.26 -20.52
C ILE A 78 4.09 13.33 -22.05
N GLU A 79 3.23 14.04 -22.78
CA GLU A 79 3.28 14.14 -24.25
C GLU A 79 4.53 14.86 -24.76
N ALA A 80 5.19 15.70 -23.95
CA ALA A 80 6.49 16.30 -24.28
C ALA A 80 7.62 15.25 -24.41
N VAL A 81 7.48 14.12 -23.72
CA VAL A 81 8.47 13.02 -23.75
C VAL A 81 8.06 11.93 -24.73
N THR A 82 6.78 11.59 -24.77
CA THR A 82 6.26 10.44 -25.52
C THR A 82 5.69 10.81 -26.90
N GLY A 83 5.45 12.09 -27.17
CA GLY A 83 4.61 12.55 -28.26
C GLY A 83 3.11 12.42 -27.95
N PRO A 84 2.23 12.82 -28.89
CA PRO A 84 0.77 12.73 -28.72
C PRO A 84 0.31 11.31 -28.47
N LEU A 85 -0.55 11.10 -27.48
CA LEU A 85 -1.04 9.79 -27.05
C LEU A 85 -2.55 9.64 -27.29
N SER A 86 -2.98 8.42 -27.62
CA SER A 86 -4.40 8.04 -27.55
C SER A 86 -4.89 8.05 -26.11
N THR A 87 -6.20 8.10 -25.90
CA THR A 87 -6.82 8.08 -24.55
C THR A 87 -6.34 6.89 -23.72
N ALA A 88 -6.35 5.68 -24.30
CA ALA A 88 -5.90 4.47 -23.61
C ALA A 88 -4.40 4.49 -23.29
N ALA A 89 -3.56 4.99 -24.23
CA ALA A 89 -2.13 5.13 -23.99
C ALA A 89 -1.82 6.16 -22.87
N LEU A 90 -2.53 7.29 -22.87
CA LEU A 90 -2.41 8.30 -21.82
C LEU A 90 -2.87 7.75 -20.45
N ALA A 91 -3.99 7.02 -20.40
CA ALA A 91 -4.46 6.35 -19.21
C ALA A 91 -3.40 5.38 -18.65
N SER A 92 -2.80 4.56 -19.52
CA SER A 92 -1.73 3.64 -19.15
C SER A 92 -0.48 4.34 -18.64
N GLN A 93 -0.10 5.49 -19.22
CA GLN A 93 1.04 6.28 -18.73
C GLN A 93 0.77 6.88 -17.35
N VAL A 94 -0.43 7.43 -17.13
CA VAL A 94 -0.83 7.96 -15.80
C VAL A 94 -0.83 6.84 -14.75
N PHE A 95 -1.40 5.66 -15.09
CA PHE A 95 -1.34 4.48 -14.24
C PHE A 95 0.10 4.08 -13.91
N GLY A 96 0.96 3.98 -14.93
CA GLY A 96 2.36 3.61 -14.78
C GLY A 96 3.15 4.58 -13.88
N LEU A 97 2.93 5.88 -14.04
CA LEU A 97 3.53 6.91 -13.17
C LEU A 97 3.06 6.75 -11.72
N TYR A 98 1.75 6.56 -11.51
CA TYR A 98 1.20 6.31 -10.18
C TYR A 98 1.81 5.05 -9.54
N ALA A 99 1.77 3.92 -10.26
CA ALA A 99 2.31 2.65 -9.79
C ALA A 99 3.82 2.75 -9.46
N GLY A 100 4.61 3.39 -10.31
CA GLY A 100 6.04 3.62 -10.06
C GLY A 100 6.30 4.45 -8.82
N LEU A 101 5.57 5.56 -8.64
CA LEU A 101 5.71 6.45 -7.49
C LEU A 101 5.30 5.76 -6.18
N VAL A 102 4.27 4.91 -6.19
CA VAL A 102 3.84 4.13 -5.01
C VAL A 102 4.97 3.26 -4.45
N TYR A 103 5.87 2.74 -5.28
CA TYR A 103 7.02 1.96 -4.81
C TYR A 103 8.18 2.83 -4.26
N LEU A 104 8.23 4.09 -4.66
CA LEU A 104 9.27 5.04 -4.19
C LEU A 104 8.88 5.75 -2.88
N THR A 105 7.60 6.06 -2.69
CA THR A 105 7.13 6.84 -1.54
C THR A 105 7.38 6.19 -0.17
N PRO A 106 7.40 4.85 0.03
CA PRO A 106 7.74 4.25 1.32
C PRO A 106 9.13 4.56 1.84
N LEU A 107 10.09 4.85 0.94
CA LEU A 107 11.43 5.30 1.34
C LEU A 107 11.37 6.64 2.07
N LEU A 108 10.53 7.56 1.58
CA LEU A 108 10.31 8.87 2.21
C LEU A 108 9.51 8.74 3.51
N GLY A 109 8.47 7.90 3.51
CA GLY A 109 7.64 7.66 4.70
C GLY A 109 8.41 7.02 5.85
N GLY A 110 9.33 6.10 5.57
CA GLY A 110 10.25 5.56 6.56
C GLY A 110 11.14 6.64 7.17
N LEU A 111 11.72 7.50 6.33
CA LEU A 111 12.56 8.62 6.78
C LEU A 111 11.78 9.60 7.67
N VAL A 112 10.54 9.90 7.34
CA VAL A 112 9.64 10.76 8.15
C VAL A 112 9.36 10.13 9.51
N ALA A 113 9.06 8.81 9.54
CA ALA A 113 8.81 8.08 10.77
C ALA A 113 10.02 8.03 11.71
N ASP A 114 11.21 7.85 11.14
CA ASP A 114 12.44 7.69 11.93
C ASP A 114 12.97 9.03 12.46
N ARG A 115 12.77 10.16 11.71
CA ARG A 115 13.34 11.46 12.08
C ARG A 115 12.38 12.41 12.80
N TRP A 116 11.11 12.44 12.39
CA TRP A 116 10.18 13.52 12.82
C TRP A 116 8.95 13.00 13.57
N LEU A 117 8.39 11.88 13.12
CA LEU A 117 7.20 11.28 13.72
C LEU A 117 7.55 9.92 14.32
N ASN A 118 6.71 9.42 15.21
CA ASN A 118 6.78 8.00 15.59
C ASN A 118 6.01 7.15 14.56
N ARG A 119 6.37 5.85 14.45
CA ARG A 119 5.76 4.95 13.46
C ARG A 119 4.23 4.87 13.57
N THR A 120 3.70 4.85 14.79
CA THR A 120 2.24 4.81 15.00
C THR A 120 1.54 6.05 14.45
N LEU A 121 2.10 7.23 14.68
CA LEU A 121 1.55 8.48 14.15
C LEU A 121 1.69 8.53 12.63
N THR A 122 2.83 8.11 12.09
CA THR A 122 3.07 8.09 10.64
C THR A 122 2.08 7.16 9.94
N VAL A 123 1.84 5.96 10.47
CA VAL A 123 0.82 5.02 9.94
C VAL A 123 -0.58 5.64 10.02
N THR A 124 -0.92 6.27 11.16
CA THR A 124 -2.24 6.89 11.33
C THR A 124 -2.47 8.03 10.33
N VAL A 125 -1.49 8.92 10.18
CA VAL A 125 -1.56 10.02 9.20
C VAL A 125 -1.64 9.46 7.78
N GLY A 126 -0.82 8.45 7.46
CA GLY A 126 -0.86 7.76 6.16
C GLY A 126 -2.24 7.20 5.85
N ALA A 127 -2.86 6.51 6.80
CA ALA A 127 -4.21 5.96 6.67
C ALA A 127 -5.29 7.05 6.46
N MET A 128 -5.19 8.16 7.18
CA MET A 128 -6.10 9.31 6.98
C MET A 128 -5.96 9.94 5.60
N LEU A 129 -4.73 10.14 5.13
CA LEU A 129 -4.47 10.67 3.80
C LEU A 129 -5.00 9.76 2.70
N MET A 130 -4.82 8.44 2.87
CA MET A 130 -5.34 7.45 1.91
C MET A 130 -6.87 7.44 1.91
N ALA A 131 -7.52 7.44 3.07
CA ALA A 131 -8.98 7.52 3.15
C ALA A 131 -9.52 8.78 2.45
N ALA A 132 -8.94 9.94 2.73
CA ALA A 132 -9.28 11.19 2.05
C ALA A 132 -9.05 11.10 0.55
N GLY A 133 -7.92 10.55 0.11
CA GLY A 133 -7.58 10.34 -1.30
C GLY A 133 -8.63 9.48 -2.01
N HIS A 134 -9.03 8.35 -1.44
CA HIS A 134 -10.06 7.49 -2.04
C HIS A 134 -11.41 8.18 -2.19
N PHE A 135 -11.85 8.95 -1.20
CA PHE A 135 -13.10 9.71 -1.33
C PHE A 135 -12.98 10.85 -2.34
N LEU A 136 -11.83 11.53 -2.42
CA LEU A 136 -11.62 12.58 -3.41
C LEU A 136 -11.53 12.05 -4.84
N MET A 137 -11.19 10.76 -5.06
CA MET A 137 -11.27 10.09 -6.36
C MET A 137 -12.70 10.06 -6.93
N ALA A 138 -13.72 10.22 -6.10
CA ALA A 138 -15.10 10.30 -6.55
C ALA A 138 -15.43 11.60 -7.30
N PHE A 139 -14.56 12.61 -7.24
CA PHE A 139 -14.77 13.91 -7.86
C PHE A 139 -13.69 14.18 -8.92
N GLU A 140 -14.09 14.51 -10.14
CA GLU A 140 -13.17 14.77 -11.27
C GLU A 140 -12.17 15.90 -10.96
N ALA A 141 -12.66 17.00 -10.37
CA ALA A 141 -11.86 18.18 -10.08
C ALA A 141 -10.69 17.90 -9.13
N THR A 142 -10.84 16.93 -8.23
CA THR A 142 -9.86 16.61 -7.18
C THR A 142 -8.98 15.42 -7.53
N PHE A 143 -9.06 14.88 -8.76
CA PHE A 143 -8.32 13.67 -9.16
C PHE A 143 -6.82 13.72 -8.86
N LEU A 144 -6.12 14.78 -9.27
CA LEU A 144 -4.67 14.90 -9.01
C LEU A 144 -4.34 15.05 -7.52
N LEU A 145 -5.17 15.77 -6.77
CA LEU A 145 -5.03 15.87 -5.32
C LEU A 145 -5.25 14.51 -4.67
N ALA A 146 -6.26 13.76 -5.11
CA ALA A 146 -6.52 12.40 -4.64
C ALA A 146 -5.31 11.48 -4.85
N ILE A 147 -4.76 11.45 -6.05
CA ILE A 147 -3.53 10.69 -6.39
C ILE A 147 -2.36 11.10 -5.49
N ALA A 148 -2.15 12.41 -5.28
CA ALA A 148 -1.07 12.89 -4.41
C ALA A 148 -1.25 12.44 -2.95
N LEU A 149 -2.48 12.52 -2.41
CA LEU A 149 -2.78 12.05 -1.05
C LEU A 149 -2.59 10.54 -0.90
N LEU A 150 -2.98 9.76 -1.91
CA LEU A 150 -2.76 8.32 -1.95
C LEU A 150 -1.26 7.99 -1.96
N LEU A 151 -0.46 8.66 -2.79
CA LEU A 151 0.98 8.45 -2.86
C LEU A 151 1.68 8.74 -1.53
N VAL A 152 1.39 9.88 -0.92
CA VAL A 152 1.95 10.27 0.39
C VAL A 152 1.45 9.32 1.48
N GLY A 153 0.16 8.98 1.47
CA GLY A 153 -0.47 8.08 2.43
C GLY A 153 0.13 6.68 2.41
N VAL A 154 0.24 6.07 1.23
CA VAL A 154 0.90 4.75 1.05
C VAL A 154 2.36 4.81 1.52
N GLY A 155 3.08 5.88 1.19
CA GLY A 155 4.44 6.10 1.64
C GLY A 155 4.55 6.05 3.16
N CYS A 156 3.69 6.77 3.86
CA CYS A 156 3.65 6.80 5.32
C CYS A 156 3.20 5.47 5.95
N PHE A 157 2.31 4.74 5.30
CA PHE A 157 1.70 3.53 5.85
C PHE A 157 2.56 2.28 5.65
N LYS A 158 2.87 1.94 4.40
CA LYS A 158 3.33 0.63 3.94
C LYS A 158 4.60 0.12 4.63
N GLY A 159 5.65 0.93 4.67
CA GLY A 159 6.93 0.52 5.28
C GLY A 159 6.86 0.42 6.80
N ASN A 160 6.05 1.28 7.41
CA ASN A 160 5.97 1.40 8.86
C ASN A 160 5.13 0.28 9.50
N ILE A 161 4.01 -0.14 8.89
CA ILE A 161 3.17 -1.22 9.44
C ILE A 161 3.90 -2.57 9.38
N ALA A 162 4.59 -2.89 8.28
CA ALA A 162 5.38 -4.12 8.16
C ALA A 162 6.53 -4.17 9.18
N SER A 163 7.16 -3.02 9.47
CA SER A 163 8.18 -2.90 10.51
C SER A 163 7.61 -3.19 11.90
N GLN A 164 6.39 -2.74 12.20
CA GLN A 164 5.73 -3.01 13.49
C GLN A 164 5.45 -4.50 13.70
N VAL A 165 5.12 -5.27 12.65
CA VAL A 165 4.99 -6.74 12.75
C VAL A 165 6.29 -7.36 13.27
N GLY A 166 7.43 -6.97 12.70
CA GLY A 166 8.73 -7.46 13.16
C GLY A 166 9.07 -7.09 14.60
N GLN A 167 8.60 -5.93 15.08
CA GLN A 167 8.84 -5.44 16.43
C GLN A 167 7.97 -6.13 17.51
N LEU A 168 6.93 -6.87 17.14
CA LEU A 168 6.15 -7.68 18.07
C LEU A 168 6.91 -8.89 18.62
N TYR A 169 8.03 -9.26 18.00
CA TYR A 169 8.80 -10.46 18.28
C TYR A 169 10.27 -10.12 18.55
N ALA A 170 10.91 -10.92 19.42
CA ALA A 170 12.36 -10.89 19.57
C ALA A 170 13.03 -11.32 18.23
N ALA A 171 14.28 -10.92 18.03
CA ALA A 171 14.99 -11.16 16.76
C ALA A 171 15.17 -12.68 16.48
N ASP A 172 15.28 -13.49 17.51
CA ASP A 172 15.46 -14.95 17.51
C ASP A 172 14.16 -15.74 17.68
N ASP A 173 13.00 -15.08 17.81
CA ASP A 173 11.70 -15.76 17.98
C ASP A 173 11.28 -16.45 16.67
N PRO A 174 11.17 -17.81 16.66
CA PRO A 174 10.80 -18.56 15.44
C PRO A 174 9.40 -18.22 14.93
N ARG A 175 8.50 -17.71 15.78
CA ARG A 175 7.13 -17.30 15.40
C ARG A 175 7.12 -16.06 14.51
N ARG A 176 8.22 -15.30 14.45
CA ARG A 176 8.33 -14.10 13.62
C ARG A 176 8.15 -14.41 12.13
N ALA A 177 8.68 -15.53 11.64
CA ALA A 177 8.50 -15.95 10.25
C ALA A 177 7.02 -16.29 9.96
N GLN A 178 6.36 -17.02 10.86
CA GLN A 178 4.94 -17.34 10.75
C GLN A 178 4.06 -16.09 10.78
N ALA A 179 4.40 -15.09 11.59
CA ALA A 179 3.68 -13.82 11.65
C ALA A 179 3.67 -13.09 10.31
N TYR A 180 4.81 -13.09 9.58
CA TYR A 180 4.86 -12.52 8.24
C TYR A 180 4.06 -13.34 7.21
N GLN A 181 3.97 -14.67 7.36
CA GLN A 181 3.11 -15.50 6.51
C GLN A 181 1.61 -15.17 6.73
N ILE A 182 1.19 -15.03 8.00
CA ILE A 182 -0.18 -14.61 8.34
C ILE A 182 -0.47 -13.21 7.79
N PHE A 183 0.49 -12.30 7.88
CA PHE A 183 0.39 -10.96 7.32
C PHE A 183 0.22 -10.99 5.79
N GLN A 184 0.98 -11.84 5.08
CA GLN A 184 0.83 -12.04 3.65
C GLN A 184 -0.49 -12.68 3.25
N LEU A 185 -1.02 -13.59 4.07
CA LEU A 185 -2.35 -14.17 3.83
C LEU A 185 -3.46 -13.11 3.89
N ALA A 186 -3.38 -12.16 4.82
CA ALA A 186 -4.32 -11.04 4.87
C ALA A 186 -4.27 -10.17 3.60
N ILE A 187 -3.06 -9.95 3.05
CA ILE A 187 -2.88 -9.27 1.76
C ILE A 187 -3.52 -10.07 0.63
N ALA A 188 -3.25 -11.36 0.53
CA ALA A 188 -3.79 -12.23 -0.53
C ALA A 188 -5.32 -12.23 -0.56
N LEU A 189 -5.96 -12.35 0.62
CA LEU A 189 -7.42 -12.28 0.73
C LEU A 189 -7.96 -10.92 0.24
N ALA A 190 -7.27 -9.83 0.54
CA ALA A 190 -7.67 -8.50 0.09
C ALA A 190 -7.55 -8.34 -1.43
N VAL A 191 -6.49 -8.89 -2.06
CA VAL A 191 -6.30 -8.86 -3.52
C VAL A 191 -7.44 -9.57 -4.24
N ILE A 192 -7.94 -10.68 -3.68
CA ILE A 192 -9.09 -11.42 -4.23
C ILE A 192 -10.39 -10.62 -4.04
N ALA A 193 -10.64 -10.10 -2.83
CA ALA A 193 -11.91 -9.47 -2.48
C ALA A 193 -12.09 -8.07 -3.11
N ALA A 194 -11.01 -7.31 -3.28
CA ALA A 194 -11.07 -5.92 -3.69
C ALA A 194 -11.64 -5.72 -5.11
N PRO A 195 -11.16 -6.42 -6.17
CA PRO A 195 -11.75 -6.26 -7.49
C PRO A 195 -13.19 -6.80 -7.57
N LEU A 196 -13.52 -7.84 -6.80
CA LEU A 196 -14.90 -8.36 -6.73
C LEU A 196 -15.87 -7.31 -6.19
N ILE A 197 -15.50 -6.58 -5.16
CA ILE A 197 -16.38 -5.61 -4.50
C ILE A 197 -16.27 -4.23 -5.17
N SER A 198 -15.09 -3.61 -5.10
CA SER A 198 -14.88 -2.27 -5.65
C SER A 198 -15.01 -2.24 -7.17
N GLY A 199 -14.51 -3.29 -7.86
CA GLY A 199 -14.63 -3.43 -9.30
C GLY A 199 -16.08 -3.53 -9.73
N THR A 200 -16.89 -4.40 -9.11
CA THR A 200 -18.32 -4.52 -9.41
C THR A 200 -19.05 -3.21 -9.18
N LEU A 201 -18.81 -2.55 -8.05
CA LEU A 201 -19.43 -1.25 -7.78
C LEU A 201 -19.01 -0.19 -8.79
N GLY A 202 -17.73 -0.15 -9.16
CA GLY A 202 -17.20 0.81 -10.14
C GLY A 202 -17.78 0.61 -11.54
N GLU A 203 -17.79 -0.61 -12.04
CA GLU A 203 -18.22 -0.93 -13.41
C GLU A 203 -19.75 -1.01 -13.58
N LYS A 204 -20.49 -1.46 -12.55
CA LYS A 204 -21.94 -1.70 -12.67
C LYS A 204 -22.81 -0.61 -12.06
N VAL A 205 -22.31 0.09 -11.03
CA VAL A 205 -23.09 1.14 -10.34
C VAL A 205 -22.56 2.52 -10.68
N GLY A 206 -21.24 2.68 -10.68
CA GLY A 206 -20.56 3.93 -11.04
C GLY A 206 -19.22 4.08 -10.34
N TRP A 207 -18.28 4.76 -10.98
CA TRP A 207 -16.87 4.88 -10.55
C TRP A 207 -16.73 5.40 -9.11
N HIS A 208 -17.53 6.40 -8.74
CA HIS A 208 -17.50 6.98 -7.38
C HIS A 208 -17.91 5.97 -6.29
N TRP A 209 -18.77 4.99 -6.59
CA TRP A 209 -19.10 3.93 -5.65
C TRP A 209 -17.95 2.94 -5.45
N GLY A 210 -17.24 2.60 -6.52
CA GLY A 210 -16.05 1.75 -6.43
C GLY A 210 -14.92 2.39 -5.61
N PHE A 211 -14.62 3.66 -5.87
CA PHE A 211 -13.64 4.41 -5.08
C PHE A 211 -14.13 4.67 -3.65
N GLY A 212 -15.43 4.92 -3.47
CA GLY A 212 -16.06 5.05 -2.17
C GLY A 212 -15.91 3.80 -1.31
N ALA A 213 -16.12 2.60 -1.90
CA ALA A 213 -15.90 1.33 -1.22
C ALA A 213 -14.44 1.16 -0.76
N ALA A 214 -13.47 1.54 -1.59
CA ALA A 214 -12.07 1.58 -1.20
C ALA A 214 -11.84 2.57 -0.04
N GLY A 215 -12.46 3.74 -0.07
CA GLY A 215 -12.41 4.72 1.01
C GLY A 215 -12.98 4.20 2.34
N VAL A 216 -14.13 3.53 2.28
CA VAL A 216 -14.74 2.88 3.46
C VAL A 216 -13.82 1.79 4.00
N GLY A 217 -13.26 0.94 3.13
CA GLY A 217 -12.27 -0.07 3.53
C GLY A 217 -11.09 0.56 4.27
N MET A 218 -10.57 1.69 3.79
CA MET A 218 -9.47 2.40 4.45
C MET A 218 -9.86 2.96 5.82
N LEU A 219 -11.09 3.47 5.98
CA LEU A 219 -11.59 3.92 7.29
C LEU A 219 -11.72 2.75 8.27
N VAL A 220 -12.17 1.57 7.82
CA VAL A 220 -12.21 0.37 8.66
C VAL A 220 -10.80 -0.05 9.05
N GLY A 221 -9.83 -0.01 8.11
CA GLY A 221 -8.42 -0.26 8.38
C GLY A 221 -7.84 0.68 9.44
N LEU A 222 -8.11 1.98 9.30
CA LEU A 222 -7.72 3.00 10.27
C LEU A 222 -8.35 2.76 11.64
N ALA A 223 -9.65 2.50 11.71
CA ALA A 223 -10.36 2.23 12.96
C ALA A 223 -9.79 0.99 13.65
N THR A 224 -9.51 -0.08 12.87
CA THR A 224 -8.88 -1.32 13.37
C THR A 224 -7.48 -1.04 13.93
N TYR A 225 -6.67 -0.25 13.22
CA TYR A 225 -5.34 0.13 13.68
C TYR A 225 -5.37 0.91 15.00
N LEU A 226 -6.26 1.90 15.09
CA LEU A 226 -6.42 2.71 16.29
C LEU A 226 -6.94 1.88 17.49
N ALA A 227 -7.89 0.96 17.25
CA ALA A 227 -8.38 0.04 18.28
C ALA A 227 -7.25 -0.88 18.80
N GLY A 228 -6.33 -1.28 17.91
CA GLY A 228 -5.17 -2.10 18.27
C GLY A 228 -4.04 -1.35 18.97
N ARG A 229 -4.03 -0.02 18.97
CA ARG A 229 -2.88 0.82 19.36
C ARG A 229 -2.24 0.43 20.70
N LYS A 230 -3.03 0.01 21.69
CA LYS A 230 -2.53 -0.38 23.02
C LYS A 230 -1.72 -1.68 23.03
N TRP A 231 -1.82 -2.51 21.99
CA TRP A 231 -1.06 -3.76 21.83
C TRP A 231 0.08 -3.63 20.80
N LEU A 232 0.22 -2.45 20.17
CA LEU A 232 1.29 -2.20 19.21
C LEU A 232 2.58 -1.81 19.93
N PRO A 233 3.75 -2.09 19.33
CA PRO A 233 5.02 -1.65 19.88
C PRO A 233 5.02 -0.12 20.02
N SER A 234 5.30 0.37 21.23
CA SER A 234 5.58 1.80 21.42
C SER A 234 6.98 2.09 20.87
N ALA A 235 7.11 3.16 20.07
CA ALA A 235 8.43 3.66 19.70
C ALA A 235 9.20 4.01 21.01
N GLY A 236 10.17 3.17 21.35
CA GLY A 236 11.01 3.40 22.52
C GLY A 236 12.01 4.52 22.28
N PRO A 237 12.57 5.13 23.36
CA PRO A 237 13.67 6.09 23.25
C PRO A 237 14.90 5.56 22.50
N SER A 238 15.07 4.22 22.49
CA SER A 238 16.18 3.54 21.80
C SER A 238 16.15 3.71 20.28
N ASP A 239 14.97 3.84 19.66
CA ASP A 239 14.89 4.02 18.21
C ASP A 239 15.39 5.43 17.80
N ARG A 240 15.14 6.46 18.64
CA ARG A 240 15.67 7.81 18.44
C ARG A 240 17.17 7.91 18.75
N ALA A 241 17.62 7.29 19.83
CA ALA A 241 19.03 7.25 20.17
C ALA A 241 19.87 6.51 19.14
N ASN A 242 19.33 5.44 18.53
CA ASN A 242 19.99 4.74 17.42
C ASN A 242 20.03 5.58 16.13
N ALA A 243 19.02 6.42 15.88
CA ALA A 243 19.03 7.34 14.74
C ALA A 243 20.04 8.50 14.95
N GLU A 244 20.19 9.00 16.17
CA GLU A 244 21.20 10.02 16.54
C GLU A 244 22.62 9.47 16.52
N ASN A 245 22.80 8.19 16.90
CA ASN A 245 24.08 7.47 16.87
C ASN A 245 24.36 6.75 15.55
N ALA A 246 23.63 7.06 14.46
CA ALA A 246 23.87 6.47 13.15
C ALA A 246 25.32 6.68 12.71
N ARG A 247 26.16 5.67 12.92
CA ARG A 247 27.56 5.71 12.50
C ARG A 247 27.65 5.85 10.98
N ARG A 248 28.65 6.54 10.51
CA ARG A 248 28.94 6.61 9.06
C ARG A 248 29.18 5.21 8.52
N LEU A 249 28.54 4.89 7.40
CA LEU A 249 28.72 3.62 6.70
C LEU A 249 30.21 3.41 6.38
N THR A 250 30.71 2.23 6.68
CA THR A 250 32.03 1.78 6.25
C THR A 250 32.09 1.67 4.72
N ARG A 251 33.30 1.64 4.17
CA ARG A 251 33.49 1.50 2.71
C ARG A 251 32.86 0.21 2.16
N SER A 252 32.88 -0.88 2.94
CA SER A 252 32.23 -2.15 2.60
C SER A 252 30.72 -2.03 2.59
N GLU A 253 30.13 -1.50 3.66
CA GLU A 253 28.69 -1.27 3.77
C GLU A 253 28.16 -0.37 2.65
N ARG A 254 28.91 0.70 2.31
CA ARG A 254 28.53 1.57 1.19
C ARG A 254 28.57 0.83 -0.16
N ARG A 255 29.53 -0.07 -0.39
CA ARG A 255 29.55 -0.90 -1.60
C ARG A 255 28.34 -1.84 -1.66
N THR A 256 27.98 -2.48 -0.54
CA THR A 256 26.79 -3.33 -0.45
C THR A 256 25.52 -2.54 -0.74
N VAL A 257 25.37 -1.36 -0.14
CA VAL A 257 24.21 -0.49 -0.42
C VAL A 257 24.17 -0.10 -1.90
N LEU A 258 25.29 0.29 -2.50
CA LEU A 258 25.34 0.63 -3.93
C LEU A 258 24.99 -0.57 -4.82
N ALA A 259 25.44 -1.79 -4.47
CA ALA A 259 25.09 -3.01 -5.19
C ALA A 259 23.58 -3.30 -5.10
N LEU A 260 22.98 -3.13 -3.92
CA LEU A 260 21.53 -3.27 -3.73
C LEU A 260 20.75 -2.23 -4.54
N VAL A 261 21.20 -0.97 -4.54
CA VAL A 261 20.59 0.09 -5.36
C VAL A 261 20.72 -0.23 -6.85
N ALA A 262 21.85 -0.78 -7.31
CA ALA A 262 22.05 -1.19 -8.70
C ALA A 262 21.13 -2.36 -9.12
N LEU A 263 20.63 -3.17 -8.18
CA LEU A 263 19.65 -4.23 -8.44
C LEU A 263 18.21 -3.70 -8.59
N LEU A 264 17.89 -2.50 -8.08
CA LEU A 264 16.53 -1.97 -8.13
C LEU A 264 15.94 -1.88 -9.53
N PRO A 265 16.67 -1.43 -10.59
CA PRO A 265 16.14 -1.42 -11.96
C PRO A 265 15.79 -2.83 -12.47
N VAL A 266 16.60 -3.83 -12.14
CA VAL A 266 16.34 -5.23 -12.52
C VAL A 266 15.09 -5.75 -11.82
N LEU A 267 14.97 -5.54 -10.50
CA LEU A 267 13.78 -5.89 -9.74
C LEU A 267 12.55 -5.11 -10.24
N GLY A 268 12.71 -3.83 -10.58
CA GLY A 268 11.65 -3.03 -11.20
C GLY A 268 11.17 -3.63 -12.51
N ALA A 269 12.10 -4.06 -13.38
CA ALA A 269 11.76 -4.68 -14.66
C ALA A 269 10.96 -5.98 -14.48
N THR A 270 11.25 -6.80 -13.46
CA THR A 270 10.46 -8.00 -13.16
C THR A 270 9.02 -7.70 -12.74
N GLN A 271 8.78 -6.53 -12.16
CA GLN A 271 7.44 -6.11 -11.73
C GLN A 271 6.57 -5.53 -12.86
N VAL A 272 7.17 -5.17 -14.01
CA VAL A 272 6.43 -4.57 -15.13
C VAL A 272 5.30 -5.49 -15.59
N GLY A 273 5.59 -6.79 -15.79
CA GLY A 273 4.58 -7.78 -16.19
C GLY A 273 3.41 -7.87 -15.21
N ASN A 274 3.72 -7.93 -13.91
CA ASN A 274 2.70 -8.00 -12.87
C ASN A 274 1.82 -6.74 -12.82
N GLN A 275 2.40 -5.56 -13.01
CA GLN A 275 1.63 -4.31 -13.06
C GLN A 275 0.75 -4.20 -14.30
N GLN A 276 1.08 -4.88 -15.41
CA GLN A 276 0.23 -4.90 -16.60
C GLN A 276 -1.10 -5.62 -16.40
N MET A 277 -1.22 -6.48 -15.39
CA MET A 277 -2.49 -7.09 -15.00
C MET A 277 -3.54 -6.03 -14.62
N PHE A 278 -3.13 -4.95 -13.95
CA PHE A 278 -4.00 -3.83 -13.54
C PHE A 278 -4.07 -2.72 -14.58
N ASN A 279 -3.41 -2.85 -15.70
CA ASN A 279 -3.30 -1.82 -16.74
C ASN A 279 -3.71 -2.37 -18.11
N ALA A 280 -2.73 -2.74 -18.95
CA ALA A 280 -2.98 -3.17 -20.32
C ALA A 280 -3.87 -4.40 -20.42
N PHE A 281 -3.76 -5.35 -19.49
CA PHE A 281 -4.57 -6.56 -19.50
C PHE A 281 -6.06 -6.28 -19.30
N LEU A 282 -6.43 -5.34 -18.43
CA LEU A 282 -7.83 -4.97 -18.23
C LEU A 282 -8.44 -4.34 -19.50
N VAL A 283 -7.74 -3.39 -20.11
CA VAL A 283 -8.19 -2.73 -21.34
C VAL A 283 -8.27 -3.72 -22.50
N TRP A 284 -7.28 -4.60 -22.63
CA TRP A 284 -7.27 -5.65 -23.63
C TRP A 284 -8.33 -6.71 -23.37
N GLY A 285 -8.50 -7.13 -22.13
CA GLY A 285 -9.46 -8.15 -21.72
C GLY A 285 -10.90 -7.73 -21.95
N GLU A 286 -11.24 -6.48 -21.67
CA GLU A 286 -12.56 -5.93 -21.98
C GLU A 286 -12.88 -5.99 -23.48
N ALA A 287 -11.89 -5.76 -24.35
CA ALA A 287 -12.07 -5.76 -25.80
C ALA A 287 -12.06 -7.17 -26.43
N ASN A 288 -11.48 -8.19 -25.77
CA ASN A 288 -11.19 -9.48 -26.40
C ASN A 288 -11.83 -10.67 -25.70
N PHE A 289 -12.31 -10.56 -24.44
CA PHE A 289 -13.00 -11.62 -23.76
C PHE A 289 -14.52 -11.49 -23.85
N GLU A 290 -15.20 -12.61 -23.97
CA GLU A 290 -16.64 -12.68 -23.77
C GLU A 290 -16.95 -12.68 -22.28
N LEU A 291 -17.18 -11.48 -21.72
CA LEU A 291 -17.40 -11.26 -20.30
C LEU A 291 -18.84 -11.57 -19.88
N GLN A 292 -19.28 -12.83 -20.14
CA GLN A 292 -20.58 -13.32 -19.73
C GLN A 292 -20.45 -14.63 -18.95
N LEU A 293 -21.08 -14.68 -17.78
CA LEU A 293 -21.13 -15.86 -16.93
C LEU A 293 -22.60 -16.17 -16.60
N ALA A 294 -23.14 -17.27 -17.13
CA ALA A 294 -24.53 -17.68 -16.91
C ALA A 294 -25.57 -16.56 -17.19
N GLY A 295 -25.36 -15.76 -18.23
CA GLY A 295 -26.24 -14.64 -18.60
C GLY A 295 -26.00 -13.33 -17.81
N PHE A 296 -25.07 -13.32 -16.89
CA PHE A 296 -24.64 -12.12 -16.18
C PHE A 296 -23.40 -11.50 -16.85
N ALA A 297 -23.48 -10.20 -17.18
CA ALA A 297 -22.33 -9.47 -17.71
C ALA A 297 -21.30 -9.23 -16.60
N MET A 298 -20.23 -10.02 -16.63
CA MET A 298 -19.18 -10.04 -15.62
C MET A 298 -18.30 -8.76 -15.74
N PRO A 299 -17.98 -8.07 -14.63
CA PRO A 299 -16.98 -7.03 -14.61
C PRO A 299 -15.60 -7.55 -15.06
N VAL A 300 -14.88 -6.77 -15.88
CA VAL A 300 -13.52 -7.21 -16.32
C VAL A 300 -12.55 -7.31 -15.16
N THR A 301 -12.76 -6.52 -14.11
CA THR A 301 -11.95 -6.56 -12.88
C THR A 301 -12.01 -7.89 -12.14
N TRP A 302 -13.04 -8.73 -12.35
CA TRP A 302 -13.12 -10.09 -11.75
C TRP A 302 -12.00 -11.01 -12.25
N LEU A 303 -11.45 -10.75 -13.43
CA LEU A 303 -10.28 -11.49 -13.93
C LEU A 303 -9.07 -11.36 -13.00
N LEU A 304 -8.89 -10.20 -12.36
CA LEU A 304 -7.83 -9.98 -11.36
C LEU A 304 -8.04 -10.86 -10.11
N SER A 305 -9.29 -10.99 -9.67
CA SER A 305 -9.62 -11.85 -8.53
C SER A 305 -9.42 -13.32 -8.85
N ALA A 306 -9.73 -13.74 -10.07
CA ALA A 306 -9.48 -15.11 -10.54
C ALA A 306 -7.97 -15.41 -10.60
N ASP A 307 -7.16 -14.50 -11.16
CA ASP A 307 -5.71 -14.60 -11.18
C ASP A 307 -5.14 -14.71 -9.75
N ALA A 308 -5.55 -13.80 -8.87
CA ALA A 308 -5.11 -13.81 -7.48
C ALA A 308 -5.50 -15.09 -6.73
N ALA A 309 -6.72 -15.62 -6.97
CA ALA A 309 -7.17 -16.86 -6.35
C ALA A 309 -6.33 -18.07 -6.80
N ILE A 310 -5.98 -18.13 -8.10
CA ILE A 310 -5.12 -19.20 -8.64
C ILE A 310 -3.70 -19.09 -8.08
N ALA A 311 -3.18 -17.86 -7.89
CA ALA A 311 -1.83 -17.64 -7.37
C ALA A 311 -1.67 -18.02 -5.89
N VAL A 312 -2.77 -18.12 -5.11
CA VAL A 312 -2.75 -18.47 -3.67
C VAL A 312 -2.85 -19.98 -3.44
N VAL A 313 -3.37 -20.74 -4.41
CA VAL A 313 -3.48 -22.21 -4.35
C VAL A 313 -2.19 -22.88 -4.79
#